data_94f9e8d8f7b3b34d9e39833fc42ab220
#
_entry.id   94f9e8d8f7b3b34d9e39833fc42ab220
#
_cell.length_a   1.000
_cell.length_b   1.000
_cell.length_c   1.000
_cell.angle_alpha   90.00
_cell.angle_beta   90.00
_cell.angle_gamma   90.00
#
_symmetry.space_group_name_H-M   'P 1'
#
loop_
_entity.id
_entity.type
_entity.pdbx_description
1 polymer ?
#
loop_
_entity_poly.entity_id
_entity_poly.type
_entity_poly.pdbx_seq_one_letter_code
_entity_poly.pdbx_strand_id
1 'polypeptide(L)'
;MIIPAIDLLEGRVVRLHQGDYNASRDYGDEALLRLQSYEKAGAKLLHIVDLTGAKDPARRQIPLLRKCLAGLNVPVQTGGGVRTEADVRALLDAGASRVVVGSTAVKDPETVKGWMKTYGPEAIVLALDVRIDEAGRRQIAV
;
A
#
# COMPACT_ATOMS: atom_id res chain seq x y z
N MET A 1 0.70 12.66 13.84
CA MET A 1 1.47 11.42 13.69
C MET A 1 2.11 11.39 12.31
N ILE A 2 3.38 10.98 12.23
CA ILE A 2 4.06 10.74 10.95
C ILE A 2 4.02 9.23 10.67
N ILE A 3 3.61 8.85 9.47
CA ILE A 3 3.60 7.47 9.01
C ILE A 3 4.66 7.36 7.91
N PRO A 4 5.85 6.82 8.21
CA PRO A 4 6.85 6.58 7.18
C PRO A 4 6.34 5.60 6.13
N ALA A 5 6.65 5.87 4.87
CA ALA A 5 6.17 5.10 3.74
C ALA A 5 7.32 4.68 2.82
N ILE A 6 7.22 3.47 2.28
CA ILE A 6 8.09 3.01 1.20
C ILE A 6 7.26 2.45 0.06
N ASP A 7 7.78 2.58 -1.15
CA ASP A 7 7.26 1.93 -2.34
C ASP A 7 8.19 0.79 -2.73
N LEU A 8 7.63 -0.37 -3.04
CA LEU A 8 8.37 -1.55 -3.48
C LEU A 8 8.07 -1.85 -4.94
N LEU A 9 9.11 -1.97 -5.75
CA LEU A 9 9.03 -2.35 -7.15
C LEU A 9 10.09 -3.41 -7.44
N GLU A 10 9.65 -4.60 -7.87
CA GLU A 10 10.53 -5.72 -8.21
C GLU A 10 11.57 -6.00 -7.10
N GLY A 11 11.12 -6.03 -5.85
CA GLY A 11 11.95 -6.31 -4.69
C GLY A 11 12.80 -5.14 -4.18
N ARG A 12 12.69 -3.96 -4.79
CA ARG A 12 13.53 -2.80 -4.47
C ARG A 12 12.69 -1.66 -3.90
N VAL A 13 13.30 -0.88 -3.02
CA VAL A 13 12.71 0.36 -2.50
C VAL A 13 12.93 1.46 -3.54
N VAL A 14 11.83 2.04 -4.02
CA VAL A 14 11.89 3.08 -5.05
C VAL A 14 11.03 4.27 -4.66
N ARG A 15 11.17 5.36 -5.42
CA ARG A 15 10.27 6.50 -5.41
C ARG A 15 9.93 6.86 -6.84
N LEU A 16 8.65 6.92 -7.16
CA LEU A 16 8.18 7.37 -8.47
C LEU A 16 8.01 8.89 -8.46
N HIS A 17 8.41 9.54 -9.57
CA HIS A 17 8.09 10.95 -9.78
C HIS A 17 6.66 11.05 -10.33
N GLN A 18 5.74 11.60 -9.53
CA GLN A 18 4.32 11.77 -9.90
C GLN A 18 3.65 10.47 -10.42
N GLY A 19 4.04 9.32 -9.86
CA GLY A 19 3.48 8.02 -10.24
C GLY A 19 4.05 7.42 -11.52
N ASP A 20 5.05 8.06 -12.13
CA ASP A 20 5.65 7.58 -13.38
C ASP A 20 6.69 6.49 -13.11
N TYR A 21 6.39 5.25 -13.54
CA TYR A 21 7.29 4.10 -13.39
C TYR A 21 8.61 4.26 -14.15
N ASN A 22 8.65 5.10 -15.19
CA ASN A 22 9.86 5.38 -15.94
C ASN A 22 10.73 6.48 -15.32
N ALA A 23 10.19 7.20 -14.33
CA ALA A 23 10.88 8.26 -13.58
C ALA A 23 11.08 7.83 -12.12
N SER A 24 11.57 6.63 -11.90
CA SER A 24 11.81 6.08 -10.57
C SER A 24 13.22 6.37 -10.08
N ARG A 25 13.34 6.58 -8.75
CA ARG A 25 14.60 6.61 -8.05
C ARG A 25 14.73 5.34 -7.20
N ASP A 26 15.86 4.65 -7.31
CA ASP A 26 16.14 3.38 -6.65
C ASP A 26 16.94 3.62 -5.37
N TYR A 27 16.46 3.10 -4.24
CA TYR A 27 17.09 3.18 -2.92
C TYR A 27 17.64 1.84 -2.43
N GLY A 28 17.62 0.79 -3.28
CA GLY A 28 18.20 -0.51 -2.96
C GLY A 28 17.17 -1.60 -2.65
N ASP A 29 17.69 -2.76 -2.22
CA ASP A 29 16.90 -3.97 -2.00
C ASP A 29 16.76 -4.35 -0.50
N GLU A 30 17.11 -3.45 0.40
CA GLU A 30 17.08 -3.68 1.85
C GLU A 30 15.82 -3.07 2.50
N ALA A 31 14.64 -3.47 2.00
CA ALA A 31 13.36 -2.95 2.46
C ALA A 31 13.16 -3.14 3.97
N LEU A 32 13.41 -4.35 4.48
CA LEU A 32 13.21 -4.64 5.90
C LEU A 32 14.13 -3.80 6.79
N LEU A 33 15.40 -3.66 6.45
CA LEU A 33 16.32 -2.83 7.22
C LEU A 33 15.88 -1.37 7.26
N ARG A 34 15.39 -0.86 6.15
CA ARG A 34 14.87 0.51 6.07
C ARG A 34 13.65 0.69 6.96
N LEU A 35 12.71 -0.24 6.90
CA LEU A 35 11.51 -0.21 7.74
C LEU A 35 11.86 -0.33 9.23
N GLN A 36 12.79 -1.19 9.58
CA GLN A 36 13.28 -1.33 10.95
C GLN A 36 13.96 -0.05 11.43
N SER A 37 14.64 0.69 10.55
CA SER A 37 15.22 1.99 10.92
C SER A 37 14.16 3.01 11.28
N TYR A 38 13.03 3.02 10.60
CA TYR A 38 11.90 3.90 10.94
C TYR A 38 11.24 3.50 12.26
N GLU A 39 11.07 2.19 12.49
CA GLU A 39 10.56 1.68 13.76
C GLU A 39 11.48 2.09 14.92
N LYS A 40 12.79 1.93 14.76
CA LYS A 40 13.79 2.31 15.73
C LYS A 40 13.80 3.81 16.03
N ALA A 41 13.48 4.63 15.02
CA ALA A 41 13.35 6.07 15.15
C ALA A 41 12.03 6.52 15.83
N GLY A 42 11.15 5.58 16.15
CA GLY A 42 9.92 5.85 16.90
C GLY A 42 8.62 5.82 16.09
N ALA A 43 8.65 5.35 14.84
CA ALA A 43 7.43 5.20 14.05
C ALA A 43 6.45 4.24 14.75
N LYS A 44 5.17 4.62 14.79
CA LYS A 44 4.10 3.81 15.42
C LYS A 44 3.23 3.09 14.41
N LEU A 45 3.36 3.43 13.15
CA LEU A 45 2.66 2.83 12.02
C LEU A 45 3.54 3.02 10.79
N LEU A 46 3.61 2.01 9.93
CA LEU A 46 4.35 2.07 8.67
C LEU A 46 3.39 1.84 7.50
N HIS A 47 3.77 2.36 6.34
CA HIS A 47 3.00 2.26 5.11
C HIS A 47 3.88 1.67 4.00
N ILE A 48 3.39 0.62 3.35
CA ILE A 48 4.09 -0.04 2.24
C ILE A 48 3.17 -0.08 1.03
N VAL A 49 3.67 0.39 -0.11
CA VAL A 49 2.97 0.24 -1.40
C VAL A 49 3.70 -0.78 -2.25
N ASP A 50 3.00 -1.82 -2.65
CA ASP A 50 3.48 -2.81 -3.61
C ASP A 50 3.19 -2.32 -5.03
N LEU A 51 4.16 -1.65 -5.65
CA LEU A 51 4.00 -1.11 -7.00
C LEU A 51 3.97 -2.22 -8.06
N THR A 52 4.63 -3.34 -7.82
CA THR A 52 4.56 -4.51 -8.71
C THR A 52 3.13 -5.08 -8.70
N GLY A 53 2.54 -5.24 -7.52
CA GLY A 53 1.14 -5.67 -7.37
C GLY A 53 0.14 -4.65 -7.90
N ALA A 54 0.44 -3.36 -7.81
CA ALA A 54 -0.40 -2.30 -8.38
C ALA A 54 -0.46 -2.37 -9.90
N LYS A 55 0.65 -2.70 -10.54
CA LYS A 55 0.77 -2.85 -11.99
C LYS A 55 0.14 -4.16 -12.46
N ASP A 56 0.41 -5.25 -11.74
CA ASP A 56 -0.12 -6.59 -12.01
C ASP A 56 -0.38 -7.33 -10.70
N PRO A 57 -1.64 -7.46 -10.25
CA PRO A 57 -1.97 -8.14 -9.00
C PRO A 57 -1.48 -9.59 -8.90
N ALA A 58 -1.33 -10.28 -10.04
CA ALA A 58 -0.79 -11.64 -10.07
C ALA A 58 0.69 -11.70 -9.66
N ARG A 59 1.39 -10.58 -9.77
CA ARG A 59 2.82 -10.47 -9.43
C ARG A 59 3.05 -9.81 -8.06
N ARG A 60 2.03 -9.69 -7.25
CA ARG A 60 2.11 -9.13 -5.90
C ARG A 60 3.25 -9.76 -5.12
N GLN A 61 4.07 -8.93 -4.45
CA GLN A 61 5.29 -9.33 -3.79
C GLN A 61 5.02 -9.94 -2.40
N ILE A 62 4.12 -10.91 -2.31
CA ILE A 62 3.70 -11.52 -1.03
C ILE A 62 4.88 -12.08 -0.23
N PRO A 63 5.85 -12.81 -0.79
CA PRO A 63 6.99 -13.30 0.00
C PRO A 63 7.80 -12.18 0.65
N LEU A 64 8.05 -11.09 -0.09
CA LEU A 64 8.78 -9.93 0.44
C LEU A 64 7.97 -9.21 1.51
N LEU A 65 6.67 -8.99 1.27
CA LEU A 65 5.77 -8.37 2.25
C LEU A 65 5.72 -9.19 3.54
N ARG A 66 5.57 -10.50 3.43
CA ARG A 66 5.56 -11.41 4.59
C ARG A 66 6.85 -11.32 5.39
N LYS A 67 8.00 -11.29 4.72
CA LYS A 67 9.30 -11.12 5.36
C LYS A 67 9.39 -9.79 6.11
N CYS A 68 8.99 -8.70 5.49
CA CYS A 68 9.00 -7.38 6.11
C CYS A 68 8.06 -7.35 7.34
N LEU A 69 6.84 -7.81 7.18
CA LEU A 69 5.83 -7.78 8.24
C LEU A 69 6.23 -8.64 9.44
N ALA A 70 6.85 -9.80 9.20
CA ALA A 70 7.35 -10.67 10.27
C ALA A 70 8.53 -10.05 11.04
N GLY A 71 9.31 -9.18 10.40
CA GLY A 71 10.47 -8.52 11.00
C GLY A 71 10.20 -7.21 11.71
N LEU A 72 8.93 -6.79 11.82
CA LEU A 72 8.51 -5.53 12.42
C LEU A 72 7.60 -5.75 13.62
N ASN A 73 7.68 -4.86 14.61
CA ASN A 73 6.84 -4.90 15.83
C ASN A 73 5.71 -3.88 15.81
N VAL A 74 5.77 -2.89 14.91
CA VAL A 74 4.70 -1.89 14.75
C VAL A 74 3.72 -2.34 13.67
N PRO A 75 2.45 -1.92 13.75
CA PRO A 75 1.48 -2.23 12.71
C PRO A 75 1.87 -1.61 11.36
N VAL A 76 1.49 -2.31 10.29
CA VAL A 76 1.78 -1.89 8.93
C VAL A 76 0.48 -1.89 8.13
N GLN A 77 0.27 -0.81 7.38
CA GLN A 77 -0.75 -0.78 6.34
C GLN A 77 -0.09 -0.92 4.97
N THR A 78 -0.69 -1.72 4.12
CA THR A 78 -0.14 -1.99 2.79
C THR A 78 -1.22 -2.15 1.75
N GLY A 79 -0.89 -1.82 0.52
CA GLY A 79 -1.77 -1.93 -0.62
C GLY A 79 -0.98 -1.94 -1.93
N GLY A 80 -1.69 -1.76 -3.00
CA GLY A 80 -1.17 -1.79 -4.36
C GLY A 80 -1.97 -2.76 -5.20
N GLY A 81 -2.90 -2.25 -6.02
CA GLY A 81 -3.72 -3.05 -6.91
C GLY A 81 -4.70 -4.00 -6.23
N VAL A 82 -5.23 -3.62 -5.08
CA VAL A 82 -6.23 -4.41 -4.36
C VAL A 82 -7.57 -4.30 -5.08
N ARG A 83 -8.03 -5.40 -5.70
CA ARG A 83 -9.22 -5.41 -6.56
C ARG A 83 -10.24 -6.47 -6.15
N THR A 84 -9.83 -7.50 -5.42
CA THR A 84 -10.68 -8.62 -5.02
C THR A 84 -10.56 -8.90 -3.53
N GLU A 85 -11.53 -9.64 -2.98
CA GLU A 85 -11.46 -10.12 -1.60
C GLU A 85 -10.22 -11.01 -1.38
N ALA A 86 -9.84 -11.81 -2.38
CA ALA A 86 -8.64 -12.63 -2.30
C ALA A 86 -7.38 -11.78 -2.11
N ASP A 87 -7.30 -10.60 -2.75
CA ASP A 87 -6.21 -9.66 -2.54
C ASP A 87 -6.17 -9.16 -1.10
N VAL A 88 -7.33 -8.78 -0.55
CA VAL A 88 -7.45 -8.33 0.85
C VAL A 88 -6.98 -9.43 1.80
N ARG A 89 -7.48 -10.63 1.62
CA ARG A 89 -7.13 -11.77 2.46
C ARG A 89 -5.65 -12.09 2.40
N ALA A 90 -5.06 -12.09 1.20
CA ALA A 90 -3.63 -12.37 1.02
C ALA A 90 -2.75 -11.39 1.80
N LEU A 91 -3.11 -10.10 1.81
CA LEU A 91 -2.35 -9.08 2.54
C LEU A 91 -2.54 -9.19 4.04
N LEU A 92 -3.75 -9.45 4.53
CA LEU A 92 -4.00 -9.69 5.96
C LEU A 92 -3.28 -10.95 6.44
N ASP A 93 -3.33 -12.03 5.67
CA ASP A 93 -2.64 -13.29 5.99
C ASP A 93 -1.11 -13.13 5.97
N ALA A 94 -0.58 -12.22 5.16
CA ALA A 94 0.83 -11.88 5.16
C ALA A 94 1.28 -11.11 6.42
N GLY A 95 0.33 -10.60 7.21
CA GLY A 95 0.60 -9.91 8.46
C GLY A 95 0.24 -8.42 8.48
N ALA A 96 -0.36 -7.88 7.42
CA ALA A 96 -0.79 -6.48 7.40
C ALA A 96 -1.88 -6.25 8.45
N SER A 97 -1.79 -5.13 9.16
CA SER A 97 -2.82 -4.70 10.11
C SER A 97 -4.00 -4.06 9.39
N ARG A 98 -3.72 -3.37 8.29
CA ARG A 98 -4.73 -2.74 7.43
C ARG A 98 -4.36 -2.88 5.97
N VAL A 99 -5.37 -2.99 5.12
CA VAL A 99 -5.22 -3.05 3.66
C VAL A 99 -5.69 -1.74 3.06
N VAL A 100 -4.83 -1.14 2.24
CA VAL A 100 -5.10 0.13 1.58
C VAL A 100 -5.78 -0.15 0.23
N VAL A 101 -6.97 0.41 0.04
CA VAL A 101 -7.79 0.23 -1.16
C VAL A 101 -7.95 1.58 -1.86
N GLY A 102 -7.49 1.64 -3.09
CA GLY A 102 -7.54 2.87 -3.91
C GLY A 102 -8.70 2.88 -4.89
N SER A 103 -8.40 2.72 -6.17
CA SER A 103 -9.37 2.89 -7.26
C SER A 103 -10.61 1.99 -7.14
N THR A 104 -10.49 0.81 -6.56
CA THR A 104 -11.63 -0.10 -6.36
C THR A 104 -12.70 0.53 -5.47
N ALA A 105 -12.30 1.32 -4.47
CA ALA A 105 -13.26 2.02 -3.60
C ALA A 105 -14.12 3.04 -4.36
N VAL A 106 -13.59 3.59 -5.44
CA VAL A 106 -14.31 4.54 -6.30
C VAL A 106 -15.14 3.80 -7.36
N LYS A 107 -14.56 2.78 -7.98
CA LYS A 107 -15.21 2.03 -9.08
C LYS A 107 -16.31 1.09 -8.59
N ASP A 108 -16.13 0.49 -7.43
CA ASP A 108 -17.06 -0.49 -6.87
C ASP A 108 -17.14 -0.35 -5.33
N PRO A 109 -17.75 0.75 -4.84
CA PRO A 109 -17.84 1.02 -3.41
C PRO A 109 -18.64 -0.05 -2.65
N GLU A 110 -19.62 -0.68 -3.27
CA GLU A 110 -20.42 -1.70 -2.59
C GLU A 110 -19.62 -2.95 -2.25
N THR A 111 -18.73 -3.39 -3.15
CA THR A 111 -17.80 -4.48 -2.88
C THR A 111 -16.88 -4.14 -1.71
N VAL A 112 -16.32 -2.93 -1.67
CA VAL A 112 -15.44 -2.49 -0.58
C VAL A 112 -16.18 -2.40 0.75
N LYS A 113 -17.43 -1.93 0.75
CA LYS A 113 -18.28 -1.97 1.95
C LYS A 113 -18.47 -3.40 2.46
N GLY A 114 -18.61 -4.38 1.56
CA GLY A 114 -18.68 -5.80 1.91
C GLY A 114 -17.42 -6.28 2.61
N TRP A 115 -16.25 -5.85 2.17
CA TRP A 115 -14.98 -6.17 2.83
C TRP A 115 -14.91 -5.57 4.23
N MET A 116 -15.39 -4.34 4.41
CA MET A 116 -15.45 -3.70 5.73
C MET A 116 -16.35 -4.48 6.70
N LYS A 117 -17.44 -5.07 6.20
CA LYS A 117 -18.31 -5.92 7.02
C LYS A 117 -17.63 -7.24 7.40
N THR A 118 -16.91 -7.85 6.47
CA THR A 118 -16.26 -9.16 6.66
C THR A 118 -15.04 -9.06 7.59
N TYR A 119 -14.18 -8.06 7.37
CA TYR A 119 -12.89 -7.95 8.06
C TYR A 119 -12.86 -6.87 9.16
N GLY A 120 -13.93 -6.09 9.29
CA GLY A 120 -13.99 -4.94 10.17
C GLY A 120 -13.53 -3.65 9.48
N PRO A 121 -14.12 -2.49 9.84
CA PRO A 121 -13.76 -1.22 9.21
C PRO A 121 -12.33 -0.79 9.52
N GLU A 122 -11.75 -1.24 10.62
CA GLU A 122 -10.36 -0.95 10.99
C GLU A 122 -9.34 -1.65 10.09
N ALA A 123 -9.75 -2.71 9.38
CA ALA A 123 -8.87 -3.45 8.48
C ALA A 123 -8.71 -2.80 7.10
N ILE A 124 -9.53 -1.82 6.75
CA ILE A 124 -9.56 -1.20 5.43
C ILE A 124 -9.25 0.29 5.54
N VAL A 125 -8.30 0.75 4.71
CA VAL A 125 -7.97 2.17 4.55
C VAL A 125 -8.31 2.58 3.12
N LEU A 126 -9.10 3.63 2.97
CA LEU A 126 -9.44 4.17 1.66
C LEU A 126 -8.37 5.19 1.24
N ALA A 127 -7.81 5.01 0.05
CA ALA A 127 -6.87 5.94 -0.55
C ALA A 127 -7.52 6.58 -1.77
N LEU A 128 -7.75 7.88 -1.70
CA LEU A 128 -8.41 8.64 -2.77
C LEU A 128 -7.44 9.64 -3.37
N ASP A 129 -7.01 9.38 -4.59
CA ASP A 129 -6.18 10.31 -5.34
C ASP A 129 -7.03 11.45 -5.88
N VAL A 130 -6.53 12.66 -5.77
CA VAL A 130 -7.24 13.86 -6.23
C VAL A 130 -6.44 14.58 -7.30
N ARG A 131 -7.07 14.89 -8.41
CA ARG A 131 -6.55 15.79 -9.44
C ARG A 131 -7.12 17.19 -9.26
N ILE A 132 -6.29 18.19 -9.46
CA ILE A 132 -6.72 19.58 -9.52
C ILE A 132 -6.52 20.03 -10.97
N ASP A 133 -7.61 20.45 -11.64
CA ASP A 133 -7.54 20.93 -13.00
C ASP A 133 -7.08 22.41 -13.08
N GLU A 134 -6.88 22.91 -14.28
CA GLU A 134 -6.43 24.29 -14.50
C GLU A 134 -7.38 25.34 -13.94
N ALA A 135 -8.67 25.02 -13.78
CA ALA A 135 -9.67 25.88 -13.16
C ALA A 135 -9.73 25.75 -11.63
N GLY A 136 -8.84 24.95 -11.03
CA GLY A 136 -8.79 24.72 -9.58
C GLY A 136 -9.86 23.74 -9.06
N ARG A 137 -10.57 23.03 -9.94
CA ARG A 137 -11.58 22.05 -9.54
C ARG A 137 -10.91 20.74 -9.12
N ARG A 138 -11.38 20.18 -8.01
CA ARG A 138 -10.87 18.93 -7.47
C ARG A 138 -11.73 17.77 -7.96
N GLN A 139 -11.07 16.75 -8.50
CA GLN A 139 -11.72 15.54 -9.01
C GLN A 139 -10.97 14.31 -8.49
N ILE A 140 -11.72 13.26 -8.17
CA ILE A 140 -11.09 11.98 -7.81
C ILE A 140 -10.49 11.37 -9.08
N ALA A 141 -9.20 11.05 -9.01
CA ALA A 141 -8.47 10.38 -10.07
C ALA A 141 -8.64 8.87 -9.95
N VAL A 142 -8.98 8.25 -11.05
CA VAL A 142 -9.19 6.80 -11.10
C VAL A 142 -8.35 6.19 -12.22
#